data_5336683c032f0a2bb8952032c9f2e525
#
_entry.id   5336683c032f0a2bb8952032c9f2e525
#
_cell.length_a   1.000
_cell.length_b   1.000
_cell.length_c   1.000
_cell.angle_alpha   90.00
_cell.angle_beta   90.00
_cell.angle_gamma   90.00
#
_symmetry.space_group_name_H-M   'P 1'
#
loop_
_entity.id
_entity.type
_entity.pdbx_description
1 polymer ?
#
loop_
_entity_poly.entity_id
_entity_poly.type
_entity_poly.pdbx_seq_one_letter_code
_entity_poly.pdbx_strand_id
1 'polypeptide(L)'
;MSSSHRTPGPERRAAPGVTHVLVGFSKGVLADLDDLLPAGAVLVLDEPDVIKARGALEKAKAHPCVAGIMAAATQDEPHAERLTELLDRPPRVQAVIPAVEYGVVGAAVLAHAWGLPGAGPAAARTLRDKIAMRAAADASGLAQPQWAIAETVHDVEEFRERHGGRCVLKPANRQASLGVRVLGPDDSAAEAWQHCTHADEPMLRARYALPGRYLVEQRLNGPEVSVEALVHSGQVGFTNITAKAVQPGTSPVEMGHVVPAGLAPGVEASLAASVRELVRITGFQYGVLHSEWILVEACRPHLIECAARLPGDSIDLLIDLAYGGRFTGDYLAVLEGRGPIPPRQKRGAAAIRFLTAPTGTVREITGRELASALPGVQEVTLSVASGTTIAPVTSSWSRPGHVIATAPDGRQAAQQAAAAASLITFEMDEEMAWP
;
A
#
# COMPACT_ATOMS: atom_id res chain seq x y z
N MET A 1 -15.75 24.16 -49.97
CA MET A 1 -14.41 23.91 -49.48
C MET A 1 -14.33 24.59 -48.11
N SER A 2 -14.56 23.84 -47.07
CA SER A 2 -14.52 24.32 -45.66
C SER A 2 -13.29 23.70 -45.00
N SER A 3 -12.26 24.49 -44.80
CA SER A 3 -11.03 24.09 -44.12
C SER A 3 -11.29 24.11 -42.60
N SER A 4 -11.40 22.93 -42.00
CA SER A 4 -11.43 22.77 -40.53
C SER A 4 -10.04 23.06 -39.98
N HIS A 5 -9.84 24.22 -39.37
CA HIS A 5 -8.70 24.51 -38.53
C HIS A 5 -8.80 23.64 -37.26
N ARG A 6 -8.01 22.57 -37.20
CA ARG A 6 -7.69 21.90 -35.93
C ARG A 6 -6.78 22.82 -35.14
N THR A 7 -7.29 23.30 -34.01
CA THR A 7 -6.47 23.94 -32.97
C THR A 7 -5.41 22.93 -32.48
N PRO A 8 -4.12 23.28 -32.44
CA PRO A 8 -3.11 22.38 -31.86
C PRO A 8 -3.43 22.20 -30.37
N GLY A 9 -3.58 20.96 -29.95
CA GLY A 9 -3.70 20.59 -28.55
C GLY A 9 -2.40 20.92 -27.78
N PRO A 10 -2.44 21.03 -26.46
CA PRO A 10 -1.28 21.38 -25.65
C PRO A 10 -0.11 20.41 -25.88
N GLU A 11 1.09 20.97 -25.90
CA GLU A 11 2.34 20.30 -26.24
C GLU A 11 2.55 18.99 -25.46
N ARG A 12 2.63 17.87 -26.19
CA ARG A 12 2.87 16.49 -25.73
C ARG A 12 4.31 16.22 -25.26
N ARG A 13 5.14 17.22 -25.04
CA ARG A 13 6.58 17.02 -24.78
C ARG A 13 6.92 17.12 -23.31
N ALA A 14 7.34 15.98 -22.71
CA ALA A 14 8.02 15.99 -21.42
C ALA A 14 9.32 16.82 -21.49
N ALA A 15 9.72 17.44 -20.35
CA ALA A 15 10.97 18.18 -20.27
C ALA A 15 12.16 17.26 -20.64
N PRO A 16 13.18 17.79 -21.35
CA PRO A 16 14.27 16.96 -21.90
C PRO A 16 15.15 16.27 -20.83
N GLY A 17 15.02 16.64 -19.55
CA GLY A 17 15.75 16.05 -18.42
C GLY A 17 15.05 14.85 -17.73
N VAL A 18 13.79 14.56 -18.06
CA VAL A 18 13.01 13.50 -17.41
C VAL A 18 13.61 12.12 -17.67
N THR A 19 13.93 11.43 -16.60
CA THR A 19 14.46 10.06 -16.62
C THR A 19 13.49 9.05 -15.97
N HIS A 20 12.52 9.50 -15.18
CA HIS A 20 11.56 8.65 -14.49
C HIS A 20 10.15 9.21 -14.62
N VAL A 21 9.19 8.33 -14.75
CA VAL A 21 7.76 8.68 -14.72
C VAL A 21 7.14 8.04 -13.49
N LEU A 22 6.55 8.86 -12.61
CA LEU A 22 5.85 8.44 -11.40
C LEU A 22 4.35 8.44 -11.68
N VAL A 23 3.67 7.32 -11.52
CA VAL A 23 2.22 7.19 -11.73
C VAL A 23 1.51 7.21 -10.38
N GLY A 24 0.77 8.29 -10.13
CA GLY A 24 0.19 8.66 -8.85
C GLY A 24 1.11 9.57 -8.02
N PHE A 25 0.54 10.61 -7.40
CA PHE A 25 1.29 11.50 -6.51
C PHE A 25 1.45 10.88 -5.13
N SER A 26 2.67 10.66 -4.67
CA SER A 26 3.02 10.19 -3.33
C SER A 26 4.16 11.00 -2.75
N LYS A 27 3.90 11.71 -1.63
CA LYS A 27 4.93 12.49 -0.93
C LYS A 27 6.07 11.61 -0.39
N GLY A 28 5.75 10.44 0.15
CA GLY A 28 6.76 9.52 0.70
C GLY A 28 7.71 9.05 -0.40
N VAL A 29 7.17 8.52 -1.50
CA VAL A 29 7.98 8.09 -2.65
C VAL A 29 8.79 9.24 -3.23
N LEU A 30 8.22 10.45 -3.35
CA LEU A 30 8.96 11.62 -3.84
C LEU A 30 10.10 12.03 -2.89
N ALA A 31 9.90 11.95 -1.58
CA ALA A 31 10.97 12.23 -0.61
C ALA A 31 12.14 11.27 -0.76
N ASP A 32 11.88 9.98 -0.96
CA ASP A 32 12.91 9.00 -1.25
C ASP A 32 13.63 9.27 -2.58
N LEU A 33 12.86 9.66 -3.61
CA LEU A 33 13.42 9.97 -4.93
C LEU A 33 14.25 11.26 -4.94
N ASP A 34 13.98 12.22 -4.07
CA ASP A 34 14.81 13.42 -3.92
C ASP A 34 16.25 13.11 -3.50
N ASP A 35 16.44 12.03 -2.72
CA ASP A 35 17.75 11.56 -2.30
C ASP A 35 18.44 10.68 -3.37
N LEU A 36 17.68 10.12 -4.31
CA LEU A 36 18.16 9.12 -5.26
C LEU A 36 18.35 9.68 -6.68
N LEU A 37 17.64 10.74 -7.03
CA LEU A 37 17.57 11.27 -8.39
C LEU A 37 17.96 12.75 -8.45
N PRO A 38 18.53 13.19 -9.56
CA PRO A 38 18.83 14.63 -9.75
C PRO A 38 17.57 15.48 -9.88
N ALA A 39 17.72 16.76 -9.67
CA ALA A 39 16.64 17.73 -9.83
C ALA A 39 16.03 17.66 -11.24
N GLY A 40 14.70 17.72 -11.31
CA GLY A 40 13.94 17.67 -12.55
C GLY A 40 13.94 16.32 -13.28
N ALA A 41 14.28 15.23 -12.59
CA ALA A 41 14.32 13.88 -13.19
C ALA A 41 12.94 13.20 -13.28
N VAL A 42 11.95 13.61 -12.50
CA VAL A 42 10.68 12.91 -12.34
C VAL A 42 9.51 13.70 -12.96
N LEU A 43 8.80 13.08 -13.88
CA LEU A 43 7.47 13.54 -14.31
C LEU A 43 6.40 12.75 -13.57
N VAL A 44 5.53 13.44 -12.85
CA VAL A 44 4.39 12.82 -12.14
C VAL A 44 3.16 12.81 -13.04
N LEU A 45 2.49 11.67 -13.17
CA LEU A 45 1.19 11.53 -13.83
C LEU A 45 0.14 11.21 -12.76
N ASP A 46 -0.96 11.94 -12.72
CA ASP A 46 -2.08 11.59 -11.82
C ASP A 46 -3.40 12.12 -12.37
N GLU A 47 -4.51 11.69 -11.80
CA GLU A 47 -5.86 12.11 -12.14
C GLU A 47 -6.09 13.60 -11.85
N PRO A 48 -6.79 14.34 -12.74
CA PRO A 48 -6.99 15.79 -12.56
C PRO A 48 -7.66 16.16 -11.24
N ASP A 49 -8.65 15.39 -10.82
CA ASP A 49 -9.41 15.61 -9.59
C ASP A 49 -8.60 15.20 -8.34
N VAL A 50 -7.77 14.16 -8.42
CA VAL A 50 -6.83 13.77 -7.35
C VAL A 50 -5.72 14.81 -7.19
N ILE A 51 -5.14 15.31 -8.29
CA ILE A 51 -4.17 16.41 -8.28
C ILE A 51 -4.74 17.62 -7.52
N LYS A 52 -5.99 17.99 -7.82
CA LYS A 52 -6.67 19.11 -7.17
C LYS A 52 -6.96 18.80 -5.69
N ALA A 53 -7.56 17.65 -5.39
CA ALA A 53 -7.96 17.27 -4.03
C ALA A 53 -6.75 17.21 -3.08
N ARG A 54 -5.62 16.72 -3.55
CA ARG A 54 -4.38 16.62 -2.77
C ARG A 54 -3.54 17.89 -2.75
N GLY A 55 -3.86 18.89 -3.58
CA GLY A 55 -3.00 20.06 -3.77
C GLY A 55 -1.61 19.66 -4.29
N ALA A 56 -1.56 18.67 -5.18
CA ALA A 56 -0.32 18.03 -5.61
C ALA A 56 0.63 19.01 -6.31
N LEU A 57 0.10 19.95 -7.11
CA LEU A 57 0.92 20.96 -7.80
C LEU A 57 1.74 21.82 -6.83
N GLU A 58 1.16 22.23 -5.71
CA GLU A 58 1.86 23.04 -4.71
C GLU A 58 2.85 22.19 -3.90
N LYS A 59 2.41 21.01 -3.46
CA LYS A 59 3.23 20.10 -2.67
C LYS A 59 4.45 19.56 -3.44
N ALA A 60 4.32 19.37 -4.74
CA ALA A 60 5.43 18.91 -5.58
C ALA A 60 6.59 19.92 -5.67
N LYS A 61 6.35 21.21 -5.44
CA LYS A 61 7.41 22.23 -5.41
C LYS A 61 8.44 22.01 -4.30
N ALA A 62 8.07 21.26 -3.25
CA ALA A 62 8.98 20.89 -2.17
C ALA A 62 9.91 19.72 -2.55
N HIS A 63 9.73 19.12 -3.72
CA HIS A 63 10.48 17.96 -4.18
C HIS A 63 11.37 18.34 -5.39
N PRO A 64 12.68 18.56 -5.18
CA PRO A 64 13.62 18.96 -6.25
C PRO A 64 13.66 17.99 -7.43
N CYS A 65 13.46 16.68 -7.20
CA CYS A 65 13.47 15.70 -8.28
C CYS A 65 12.32 15.89 -9.28
N VAL A 66 11.23 16.60 -8.94
CA VAL A 66 10.05 16.73 -9.80
C VAL A 66 10.28 17.78 -10.91
N ALA A 67 10.18 17.33 -12.15
CA ALA A 67 10.16 18.20 -13.35
C ALA A 67 8.79 18.85 -13.58
N GLY A 68 7.72 18.19 -13.18
CA GLY A 68 6.35 18.66 -13.34
C GLY A 68 5.32 17.58 -13.04
N ILE A 69 4.05 17.99 -13.02
CA ILE A 69 2.90 17.09 -12.90
C ILE A 69 2.04 17.25 -14.15
N MET A 70 1.65 16.15 -14.76
CA MET A 70 0.74 16.10 -15.89
C MET A 70 -0.54 15.35 -15.48
N ALA A 71 -1.68 15.95 -15.81
CA ALA A 71 -2.98 15.31 -15.60
C ALA A 71 -3.20 14.22 -16.66
N ALA A 72 -3.53 13.03 -16.22
CA ALA A 72 -3.78 11.87 -17.06
C ALA A 72 -4.76 10.91 -16.37
N ALA A 73 -5.54 10.15 -17.15
CA ALA A 73 -6.46 9.13 -16.65
C ALA A 73 -5.69 7.86 -16.21
N THR A 74 -4.91 7.97 -15.15
CA THR A 74 -4.01 6.91 -14.66
C THR A 74 -4.75 5.76 -14.00
N GLN A 75 -6.02 5.95 -13.62
CA GLN A 75 -6.87 5.00 -12.92
C GLN A 75 -7.97 4.40 -13.83
N ASP A 76 -8.01 4.75 -15.12
CA ASP A 76 -8.90 4.11 -16.10
C ASP A 76 -8.34 2.74 -16.52
N GLU A 77 -8.35 1.79 -15.54
CA GLU A 77 -7.72 0.47 -15.71
C GLU A 77 -8.22 -0.30 -16.95
N PRO A 78 -9.54 -0.26 -17.34
CA PRO A 78 -10.01 -0.89 -18.56
C PRO A 78 -9.44 -0.29 -19.85
N HIS A 79 -9.06 0.98 -19.83
CA HIS A 79 -8.56 1.71 -20.99
C HIS A 79 -7.18 2.33 -20.76
N ALA A 80 -6.37 1.72 -19.90
CA ALA A 80 -5.06 2.24 -19.52
C ALA A 80 -4.10 2.42 -20.73
N GLU A 81 -4.34 1.70 -21.83
CA GLU A 81 -3.61 1.83 -23.09
C GLU A 81 -3.70 3.26 -23.68
N ARG A 82 -4.74 4.03 -23.37
CA ARG A 82 -4.87 5.43 -23.79
C ARG A 82 -3.79 6.35 -23.23
N LEU A 83 -3.14 5.95 -22.13
CA LEU A 83 -1.99 6.69 -21.61
C LEU A 83 -0.83 6.76 -22.61
N THR A 84 -0.66 5.74 -23.43
CA THR A 84 0.39 5.69 -24.46
C THR A 84 0.08 6.59 -25.65
N GLU A 85 -1.18 6.97 -25.84
CA GLU A 85 -1.61 7.94 -26.87
C GLU A 85 -1.46 9.38 -26.36
N LEU A 86 -1.53 9.56 -25.04
CA LEU A 86 -1.46 10.86 -24.36
C LEU A 86 -0.01 11.35 -24.20
N LEU A 87 0.90 10.44 -23.88
CA LEU A 87 2.30 10.76 -23.56
C LEU A 87 3.26 9.94 -24.43
N ASP A 88 4.01 10.63 -25.26
CA ASP A 88 5.15 10.03 -25.95
C ASP A 88 6.24 9.66 -24.95
N ARG A 89 6.95 8.56 -25.22
CA ARG A 89 8.08 8.14 -24.38
C ARG A 89 9.11 9.29 -24.26
N PRO A 90 9.41 9.79 -23.05
CA PRO A 90 10.48 10.77 -22.86
C PRO A 90 11.81 10.17 -23.32
N PRO A 91 12.67 10.92 -24.05
CA PRO A 91 13.85 10.36 -24.71
C PRO A 91 14.86 9.68 -23.79
N ARG A 92 14.87 10.09 -22.51
CA ARG A 92 15.82 9.61 -21.51
C ARG A 92 15.17 8.74 -20.42
N VAL A 93 13.89 8.39 -20.60
CA VAL A 93 13.17 7.62 -19.55
C VAL A 93 13.77 6.24 -19.38
N GLN A 94 14.03 5.88 -18.13
CA GLN A 94 14.63 4.62 -17.69
C GLN A 94 13.64 3.75 -16.93
N ALA A 95 12.69 4.36 -16.20
CA ALA A 95 11.71 3.62 -15.42
C ALA A 95 10.35 4.33 -15.33
N VAL A 96 9.29 3.52 -15.18
CA VAL A 96 7.94 3.95 -14.79
C VAL A 96 7.62 3.35 -13.42
N ILE A 97 7.32 4.20 -12.46
CA ILE A 97 7.18 3.84 -11.05
C ILE A 97 5.72 3.96 -10.63
N PRO A 98 5.02 2.88 -10.24
CA PRO A 98 3.72 2.98 -9.58
C PRO A 98 3.91 3.49 -8.15
N ALA A 99 3.42 4.69 -7.85
CA ALA A 99 3.56 5.32 -6.53
C ALA A 99 2.37 5.08 -5.61
N VAL A 100 1.22 4.73 -6.17
CA VAL A 100 -0.04 4.47 -5.45
C VAL A 100 -0.73 3.24 -6.02
N GLU A 101 -1.58 2.63 -5.24
CA GLU A 101 -2.32 1.42 -5.63
C GLU A 101 -3.08 1.60 -6.96
N TYR A 102 -3.74 2.74 -7.12
CA TYR A 102 -4.54 3.06 -8.31
C TYR A 102 -3.72 3.36 -9.56
N GLY A 103 -2.40 3.58 -9.43
CA GLY A 103 -1.47 3.82 -10.53
C GLY A 103 -0.80 2.56 -11.10
N VAL A 104 -0.99 1.40 -10.47
CA VAL A 104 -0.24 0.16 -10.78
C VAL A 104 -0.46 -0.30 -12.23
N VAL A 105 -1.71 -0.33 -12.69
CA VAL A 105 -2.04 -0.77 -14.05
C VAL A 105 -1.52 0.23 -15.08
N GLY A 106 -1.74 1.53 -14.86
CA GLY A 106 -1.24 2.59 -15.75
C GLY A 106 0.28 2.57 -15.90
N ALA A 107 1.00 2.38 -14.78
CA ALA A 107 2.46 2.27 -14.79
C ALA A 107 2.94 1.04 -15.59
N ALA A 108 2.29 -0.11 -15.38
CA ALA A 108 2.66 -1.34 -16.11
C ALA A 108 2.41 -1.25 -17.61
N VAL A 109 1.31 -0.59 -18.02
CA VAL A 109 0.99 -0.37 -19.44
C VAL A 109 2.01 0.57 -20.09
N LEU A 110 2.34 1.69 -19.45
CA LEU A 110 3.36 2.62 -19.97
C LEU A 110 4.73 1.96 -20.05
N ALA A 111 5.18 1.26 -19.02
CA ALA A 111 6.45 0.55 -19.02
C ALA A 111 6.52 -0.47 -20.17
N HIS A 112 5.46 -1.27 -20.34
CA HIS A 112 5.38 -2.26 -21.42
C HIS A 112 5.45 -1.62 -22.81
N ALA A 113 4.64 -0.58 -23.06
CA ALA A 113 4.58 0.10 -24.34
C ALA A 113 5.91 0.79 -24.72
N TRP A 114 6.68 1.21 -23.72
CA TRP A 114 7.98 1.84 -23.91
C TRP A 114 9.15 0.86 -23.91
N GLY A 115 8.90 -0.45 -23.76
CA GLY A 115 9.94 -1.47 -23.71
C GLY A 115 10.82 -1.35 -22.46
N LEU A 116 10.26 -0.89 -21.35
CA LEU A 116 10.95 -0.76 -20.06
C LEU A 116 10.60 -1.92 -19.12
N PRO A 117 11.47 -2.26 -18.17
CA PRO A 117 11.14 -3.19 -17.10
C PRO A 117 9.90 -2.71 -16.30
N GLY A 118 9.06 -3.65 -15.89
CA GLY A 118 7.85 -3.38 -15.12
C GLY A 118 7.11 -4.67 -14.75
N ALA A 119 6.05 -4.55 -14.02
CA ALA A 119 5.22 -5.68 -13.55
C ALA A 119 4.69 -6.58 -14.70
N GLY A 120 4.45 -5.98 -15.87
CA GLY A 120 3.67 -6.55 -16.95
C GLY A 120 2.17 -6.23 -16.77
N PRO A 121 1.45 -5.81 -17.85
CA PRO A 121 0.06 -5.37 -17.74
C PRO A 121 -0.90 -6.42 -17.19
N ALA A 122 -0.71 -7.69 -17.56
CA ALA A 122 -1.55 -8.79 -17.06
C ALA A 122 -1.35 -9.04 -15.56
N ALA A 123 -0.09 -9.08 -15.10
CA ALA A 123 0.25 -9.24 -13.68
C ALA A 123 -0.29 -8.06 -12.86
N ALA A 124 -0.12 -6.83 -13.35
CA ALA A 124 -0.63 -5.63 -12.70
C ALA A 124 -2.15 -5.68 -12.50
N ARG A 125 -2.92 -6.05 -13.53
CA ARG A 125 -4.38 -6.19 -13.43
C ARG A 125 -4.80 -7.32 -12.47
N THR A 126 -4.09 -8.45 -12.49
CA THR A 126 -4.37 -9.57 -11.57
C THR A 126 -4.14 -9.17 -10.12
N LEU A 127 -3.03 -8.51 -9.82
CA LEU A 127 -2.67 -8.11 -8.46
C LEU A 127 -3.49 -6.92 -7.94
N ARG A 128 -4.00 -6.08 -8.85
CA ARG A 128 -4.83 -4.92 -8.52
C ARG A 128 -6.26 -5.28 -8.10
N ASP A 129 -6.75 -6.45 -8.50
CA ASP A 129 -8.10 -6.93 -8.22
C ASP A 129 -8.07 -8.23 -7.40
N LYS A 130 -8.54 -8.17 -6.16
CA LYS A 130 -8.54 -9.32 -5.23
C LYS A 130 -9.31 -10.52 -5.79
N ILE A 131 -10.39 -10.31 -6.56
CA ILE A 131 -11.14 -11.40 -7.21
C ILE A 131 -10.29 -12.07 -8.29
N ALA A 132 -9.59 -11.28 -9.11
CA ALA A 132 -8.68 -11.83 -10.13
C ALA A 132 -7.51 -12.59 -9.49
N MET A 133 -6.95 -12.04 -8.41
CA MET A 133 -5.88 -12.69 -7.66
C MET A 133 -6.35 -14.01 -7.03
N ARG A 134 -7.56 -14.05 -6.44
CA ARG A 134 -8.17 -15.27 -5.89
C ARG A 134 -8.34 -16.35 -6.96
N ALA A 135 -8.86 -15.97 -8.13
CA ALA A 135 -9.03 -16.89 -9.26
C ALA A 135 -7.69 -17.47 -9.76
N ALA A 136 -6.65 -16.63 -9.83
CA ALA A 136 -5.31 -17.08 -10.21
C ALA A 136 -4.71 -18.05 -9.18
N ALA A 137 -4.90 -17.78 -7.88
CA ALA A 137 -4.46 -18.65 -6.80
C ALA A 137 -5.20 -19.99 -6.79
N ASP A 138 -6.52 -20.00 -7.01
CA ASP A 138 -7.31 -21.25 -7.14
C ASP A 138 -6.80 -22.14 -8.28
N ALA A 139 -6.54 -21.53 -9.44
CA ALA A 139 -6.07 -22.26 -10.62
C ALA A 139 -4.70 -22.95 -10.39
N SER A 140 -3.90 -22.46 -9.44
CA SER A 140 -2.58 -23.03 -9.12
C SER A 140 -2.57 -23.89 -7.87
N GLY A 141 -3.62 -23.84 -7.05
CA GLY A 141 -3.65 -24.46 -5.72
C GLY A 141 -2.81 -23.72 -4.67
N LEU A 142 -2.47 -22.43 -4.88
CA LEU A 142 -1.84 -21.61 -3.87
C LEU A 142 -2.81 -21.42 -2.68
N ALA A 143 -2.34 -21.71 -1.47
CA ALA A 143 -3.17 -21.68 -0.28
C ALA A 143 -3.71 -20.26 -0.02
N GLN A 144 -5.03 -20.17 0.14
CA GLN A 144 -5.78 -18.92 0.38
C GLN A 144 -7.10 -19.25 1.11
N PRO A 145 -7.84 -18.25 1.64
CA PRO A 145 -9.17 -18.52 2.19
C PRO A 145 -10.13 -18.99 1.11
N GLN A 146 -11.14 -19.77 1.47
CA GLN A 146 -12.30 -19.98 0.62
C GLN A 146 -12.99 -18.63 0.40
N TRP A 147 -13.54 -18.41 -0.78
CA TRP A 147 -14.08 -17.10 -1.16
C TRP A 147 -15.23 -17.22 -2.16
N ALA A 148 -16.02 -16.15 -2.26
CA ALA A 148 -17.03 -15.98 -3.28
C ALA A 148 -17.17 -14.50 -3.66
N ILE A 149 -17.66 -14.21 -4.86
CA ILE A 149 -18.11 -12.87 -5.22
C ILE A 149 -19.39 -12.57 -4.43
N ALA A 150 -19.50 -11.36 -3.89
CA ALA A 150 -20.71 -10.88 -3.24
C ALA A 150 -21.27 -9.71 -4.05
N GLU A 151 -22.51 -9.84 -4.50
CA GLU A 151 -23.26 -8.81 -5.22
C GLU A 151 -24.39 -8.24 -4.36
N THR A 152 -24.82 -9.00 -3.33
CA THR A 152 -25.89 -8.65 -2.42
C THR A 152 -25.58 -9.01 -0.97
N VAL A 153 -26.36 -8.49 -0.04
CA VAL A 153 -26.32 -8.89 1.38
C VAL A 153 -26.59 -10.37 1.54
N HIS A 154 -27.48 -10.94 0.73
CA HIS A 154 -27.83 -12.36 0.78
C HIS A 154 -26.64 -13.27 0.47
N ASP A 155 -25.79 -12.90 -0.49
CA ASP A 155 -24.58 -13.67 -0.81
C ASP A 155 -23.63 -13.74 0.39
N VAL A 156 -23.54 -12.64 1.16
CA VAL A 156 -22.73 -12.57 2.38
C VAL A 156 -23.30 -13.47 3.47
N GLU A 157 -24.62 -13.44 3.67
CA GLU A 157 -25.31 -14.28 4.67
C GLU A 157 -25.16 -15.77 4.34
N GLU A 158 -25.43 -16.16 3.11
CA GLU A 158 -25.31 -17.54 2.63
C GLU A 158 -23.87 -18.06 2.77
N PHE A 159 -22.88 -17.24 2.41
CA PHE A 159 -21.47 -17.61 2.58
C PHE A 159 -21.11 -17.78 4.06
N ARG A 160 -21.53 -16.82 4.91
CA ARG A 160 -21.28 -16.84 6.35
C ARG A 160 -21.87 -18.08 7.02
N GLU A 161 -23.11 -18.47 6.69
CA GLU A 161 -23.75 -19.67 7.21
C GLU A 161 -22.97 -20.94 6.87
N ARG A 162 -22.52 -21.06 5.62
CA ARG A 162 -21.70 -22.20 5.16
C ARG A 162 -20.33 -22.28 5.85
N HIS A 163 -19.83 -21.17 6.40
CA HIS A 163 -18.50 -21.08 7.03
C HIS A 163 -18.56 -20.89 8.55
N GLY A 164 -19.55 -21.47 9.21
CA GLY A 164 -19.64 -21.50 10.68
C GLY A 164 -19.95 -20.14 11.31
N GLY A 165 -20.71 -19.30 10.62
CA GLY A 165 -21.18 -17.99 11.09
C GLY A 165 -20.13 -16.90 11.04
N ARG A 166 -18.99 -17.09 10.36
CA ARG A 166 -17.89 -16.11 10.32
C ARG A 166 -17.35 -15.91 8.91
N CYS A 167 -17.16 -14.65 8.53
CA CYS A 167 -16.56 -14.30 7.23
C CYS A 167 -15.85 -12.96 7.27
N VAL A 168 -15.18 -12.63 6.17
CA VAL A 168 -14.61 -11.30 5.90
C VAL A 168 -15.23 -10.78 4.62
N LEU A 169 -15.91 -9.64 4.68
CA LEU A 169 -16.41 -8.92 3.51
C LEU A 169 -15.43 -7.80 3.16
N LYS A 170 -15.07 -7.65 1.89
CA LYS A 170 -14.13 -6.60 1.45
C LYS A 170 -14.34 -6.17 0.00
N PRO A 171 -14.02 -4.90 -0.34
CA PRO A 171 -13.95 -4.47 -1.73
C PRO A 171 -12.78 -5.15 -2.45
N ALA A 172 -12.98 -5.54 -3.71
CA ALA A 172 -11.93 -6.18 -4.51
C ALA A 172 -10.79 -5.23 -4.88
N ASN A 173 -11.07 -3.94 -4.99
CA ASN A 173 -10.18 -2.93 -5.58
C ASN A 173 -9.95 -1.70 -4.67
N ARG A 174 -9.90 -1.89 -3.35
CA ARG A 174 -9.53 -0.87 -2.36
C ARG A 174 -8.28 -1.31 -1.59
N GLN A 175 -7.67 -0.37 -0.86
CA GLN A 175 -6.46 -0.52 -0.06
C GLN A 175 -6.67 -0.07 1.39
N ALA A 176 -5.65 -0.17 2.24
CA ALA A 176 -5.61 0.39 3.60
C ALA A 176 -6.75 -0.08 4.51
N SER A 177 -7.17 -1.34 4.39
CA SER A 177 -8.31 -1.94 5.10
C SER A 177 -9.65 -1.21 4.88
N LEU A 178 -9.72 -0.32 3.90
CA LEU A 178 -10.91 0.48 3.62
C LEU A 178 -12.08 -0.40 3.18
N GLY A 179 -13.18 -0.31 3.92
CA GLY A 179 -14.40 -1.09 3.65
C GLY A 179 -14.33 -2.55 4.07
N VAL A 180 -13.21 -3.02 4.64
CA VAL A 180 -13.09 -4.39 5.14
C VAL A 180 -13.90 -4.56 6.43
N ARG A 181 -14.70 -5.65 6.48
CA ARG A 181 -15.46 -6.03 7.66
C ARG A 181 -15.27 -7.51 7.99
N VAL A 182 -14.86 -7.76 9.22
CA VAL A 182 -14.85 -9.10 9.81
C VAL A 182 -16.18 -9.32 10.52
N LEU A 183 -16.93 -10.33 10.10
CA LEU A 183 -18.24 -10.65 10.65
C LEU A 183 -18.18 -11.92 11.50
N GLY A 184 -18.76 -11.82 12.68
CA GLY A 184 -19.12 -12.95 13.54
C GLY A 184 -20.58 -13.39 13.36
N PRO A 185 -21.04 -14.37 14.19
CA PRO A 185 -22.39 -14.90 14.08
C PRO A 185 -23.50 -13.84 14.30
N ASP A 186 -23.24 -12.90 15.21
CA ASP A 186 -24.23 -11.92 15.67
C ASP A 186 -24.13 -10.55 14.96
N ASP A 187 -23.13 -10.39 14.07
CA ASP A 187 -22.92 -9.14 13.35
C ASP A 187 -23.93 -8.98 12.20
N SER A 188 -24.40 -7.75 11.97
CA SER A 188 -25.32 -7.41 10.87
C SER A 188 -24.63 -7.44 9.52
N ALA A 189 -25.01 -8.39 8.66
CA ALA A 189 -24.53 -8.44 7.28
C ALA A 189 -24.94 -7.20 6.47
N ALA A 190 -26.12 -6.65 6.74
CA ALA A 190 -26.62 -5.45 6.08
C ALA A 190 -25.79 -4.21 6.41
N GLU A 191 -25.43 -4.01 7.69
CA GLU A 191 -24.55 -2.91 8.10
C GLU A 191 -23.14 -3.07 7.52
N ALA A 192 -22.60 -4.29 7.54
CA ALA A 192 -21.30 -4.61 6.95
C ALA A 192 -21.29 -4.33 5.44
N TRP A 193 -22.35 -4.74 4.74
CA TRP A 193 -22.53 -4.47 3.30
C TRP A 193 -22.57 -2.98 3.01
N GLN A 194 -23.38 -2.23 3.76
CA GLN A 194 -23.45 -0.78 3.63
C GLN A 194 -22.09 -0.12 3.84
N HIS A 195 -21.38 -0.50 4.91
CA HIS A 195 -20.04 0.01 5.18
C HIS A 195 -19.07 -0.31 4.05
N CYS A 196 -19.07 -1.54 3.54
CA CYS A 196 -18.18 -2.00 2.49
C CYS A 196 -18.44 -1.27 1.16
N THR A 197 -19.72 -1.12 0.77
CA THR A 197 -20.11 -0.53 -0.52
C THR A 197 -20.00 0.99 -0.56
N HIS A 198 -20.07 1.67 0.59
CA HIS A 198 -19.91 3.12 0.70
C HIS A 198 -18.46 3.56 1.02
N ALA A 199 -17.55 2.59 1.18
CA ALA A 199 -16.16 2.91 1.46
C ALA A 199 -15.50 3.64 0.29
N ASP A 200 -15.00 4.85 0.53
CA ASP A 200 -14.38 5.70 -0.49
C ASP A 200 -13.14 6.44 0.04
N GLU A 201 -12.24 6.77 -0.85
CA GLU A 201 -11.00 7.52 -0.58
C GLU A 201 -10.77 8.61 -1.64
N PRO A 202 -11.59 9.67 -1.63
CA PRO A 202 -11.64 10.69 -2.69
C PRO A 202 -10.33 11.48 -2.85
N MET A 203 -9.43 11.40 -1.88
CA MET A 203 -8.09 12.00 -1.95
C MET A 203 -7.11 11.19 -2.80
N LEU A 204 -7.44 9.95 -3.15
CA LEU A 204 -6.55 9.03 -3.87
C LEU A 204 -7.21 8.43 -5.10
N ARG A 205 -8.53 8.37 -5.13
CA ARG A 205 -9.32 7.75 -6.18
C ARG A 205 -9.97 8.79 -7.08
N ALA A 206 -9.93 8.57 -8.39
CA ALA A 206 -10.64 9.38 -9.36
C ALA A 206 -12.16 9.33 -9.13
N ARG A 207 -12.85 10.40 -9.49
CA ARG A 207 -14.32 10.51 -9.31
C ARG A 207 -15.13 9.61 -10.23
N TYR A 208 -14.61 9.28 -11.42
CA TYR A 208 -15.30 8.32 -12.28
C TYR A 208 -15.26 6.95 -11.60
N ALA A 209 -16.41 6.29 -11.64
CA ALA A 209 -16.60 5.08 -10.87
C ALA A 209 -15.70 3.94 -11.37
N LEU A 210 -14.73 3.55 -10.57
CA LEU A 210 -14.25 2.17 -10.64
C LEU A 210 -15.43 1.28 -10.21
N PRO A 211 -15.77 0.23 -10.99
CA PRO A 211 -16.89 -0.65 -10.66
C PRO A 211 -16.75 -1.14 -9.22
N GLY A 212 -17.82 -1.00 -8.44
CA GLY A 212 -17.90 -1.64 -7.13
C GLY A 212 -17.91 -3.15 -7.32
N ARG A 213 -16.85 -3.81 -6.85
CA ARG A 213 -16.71 -5.27 -6.85
C ARG A 213 -16.38 -5.71 -5.45
N TYR A 214 -17.09 -6.70 -4.96
CA TYR A 214 -16.98 -7.15 -3.57
C TYR A 214 -16.79 -8.65 -3.52
N LEU A 215 -16.08 -9.12 -2.49
CA LEU A 215 -15.94 -10.53 -2.22
C LEU A 215 -16.11 -10.80 -0.73
N VAL A 216 -16.59 -11.99 -0.45
CA VAL A 216 -16.68 -12.56 0.90
C VAL A 216 -15.71 -13.72 1.00
N GLU A 217 -15.01 -13.82 2.13
CA GLU A 217 -13.96 -14.81 2.37
C GLU A 217 -14.15 -15.50 3.72
N GLN A 218 -13.68 -16.73 3.78
CA GLN A 218 -13.53 -17.46 5.03
C GLN A 218 -12.60 -16.66 5.96
N ARG A 219 -13.02 -16.43 7.20
CA ARG A 219 -12.15 -15.86 8.22
C ARG A 219 -11.09 -16.88 8.62
N LEU A 220 -9.85 -16.60 8.31
CA LEU A 220 -8.70 -17.36 8.79
C LEU A 220 -8.25 -16.85 10.15
N ASN A 221 -7.67 -17.74 10.95
CA ASN A 221 -7.07 -17.42 12.24
C ASN A 221 -5.57 -17.74 12.20
N GLY A 222 -4.76 -16.83 12.69
CA GLY A 222 -3.31 -16.99 12.76
C GLY A 222 -2.59 -15.65 12.82
N PRO A 223 -1.28 -15.66 13.07
CA PRO A 223 -0.44 -14.47 12.91
C PRO A 223 -0.50 -13.95 11.49
N GLU A 224 -0.56 -12.62 11.34
CA GLU A 224 -0.51 -11.95 10.05
C GLU A 224 0.89 -11.42 9.79
N VAL A 225 1.37 -11.65 8.59
CA VAL A 225 2.67 -11.19 8.11
C VAL A 225 2.56 -10.64 6.69
N SER A 226 3.49 -9.78 6.31
CA SER A 226 3.70 -9.46 4.90
C SER A 226 5.09 -9.90 4.44
N VAL A 227 5.21 -10.09 3.13
CA VAL A 227 6.51 -10.35 2.48
C VAL A 227 6.72 -9.29 1.42
N GLU A 228 7.79 -8.52 1.57
CA GLU A 228 8.28 -7.57 0.60
C GLU A 228 9.36 -8.27 -0.24
N ALA A 229 9.07 -8.44 -1.52
CA ALA A 229 9.94 -9.15 -2.45
C ALA A 229 10.34 -8.27 -3.64
N LEU A 230 11.63 -8.10 -3.88
CA LEU A 230 12.15 -7.50 -5.10
C LEU A 230 12.29 -8.60 -6.17
N VAL A 231 11.63 -8.38 -7.30
CA VAL A 231 11.58 -9.32 -8.42
C VAL A 231 12.27 -8.73 -9.64
N HIS A 232 13.17 -9.47 -10.24
CA HIS A 232 13.89 -9.10 -11.45
C HIS A 232 13.76 -10.24 -12.47
N SER A 233 13.24 -9.96 -13.65
CA SER A 233 12.98 -10.96 -14.71
C SER A 233 12.22 -12.19 -14.22
N GLY A 234 11.17 -11.98 -13.42
CA GLY A 234 10.39 -13.06 -12.85
C GLY A 234 11.08 -13.88 -11.73
N GLN A 235 12.27 -13.48 -11.31
CA GLN A 235 13.03 -14.14 -10.26
C GLN A 235 13.02 -13.30 -8.98
N VAL A 236 12.66 -13.94 -7.87
CA VAL A 236 12.67 -13.33 -6.54
C VAL A 236 14.12 -13.22 -6.06
N GLY A 237 14.60 -12.00 -5.85
CA GLY A 237 15.90 -11.69 -5.29
C GLY A 237 15.85 -11.46 -3.77
N PHE A 238 15.91 -10.19 -3.34
CA PHE A 238 15.77 -9.82 -1.92
C PHE A 238 14.32 -10.08 -1.45
N THR A 239 14.20 -10.60 -0.22
CA THR A 239 12.93 -10.71 0.51
C THR A 239 13.10 -10.27 1.95
N ASN A 240 12.07 -9.61 2.48
CA ASN A 240 11.86 -9.37 3.90
C ASN A 240 10.53 -9.96 4.33
N ILE A 241 10.41 -10.37 5.58
CA ILE A 241 9.14 -10.75 6.20
C ILE A 241 8.87 -9.78 7.34
N THR A 242 7.71 -9.14 7.30
CA THR A 242 7.23 -8.18 8.30
C THR A 242 6.15 -8.82 9.16
N ALA A 243 6.30 -8.80 10.48
CA ALA A 243 5.22 -9.19 11.39
C ALA A 243 4.24 -8.03 11.54
N LYS A 244 2.93 -8.31 11.50
CA LYS A 244 1.85 -7.32 11.61
C LYS A 244 1.12 -7.46 12.94
N ALA A 245 0.84 -6.35 13.59
CA ALA A 245 -0.06 -6.26 14.74
C ALA A 245 -1.36 -5.63 14.29
N VAL A 246 -2.43 -6.42 14.21
CA VAL A 246 -3.76 -5.98 13.77
C VAL A 246 -4.67 -5.79 14.96
N GLN A 247 -5.46 -4.72 14.99
CA GLN A 247 -6.43 -4.51 16.06
C GLN A 247 -7.55 -5.55 15.99
N PRO A 248 -8.02 -6.04 17.16
CA PRO A 248 -9.17 -6.94 17.20
C PRO A 248 -10.47 -6.20 16.86
N GLY A 249 -11.50 -6.96 16.45
CA GLY A 249 -12.82 -6.42 16.17
C GLY A 249 -13.24 -6.54 14.71
N THR A 250 -14.24 -5.73 14.32
CA THR A 250 -14.85 -5.78 13.01
C THR A 250 -14.08 -5.03 11.92
N SER A 251 -13.16 -4.13 12.31
CA SER A 251 -12.27 -3.38 11.40
C SER A 251 -10.82 -3.79 11.64
N PRO A 252 -10.24 -4.68 10.82
CA PRO A 252 -8.88 -5.19 11.00
C PRO A 252 -7.86 -4.17 10.47
N VAL A 253 -7.51 -3.19 11.31
CA VAL A 253 -6.52 -2.16 10.96
C VAL A 253 -5.18 -2.50 11.62
N GLU A 254 -4.11 -2.37 10.86
CA GLU A 254 -2.76 -2.58 11.35
C GLU A 254 -2.36 -1.48 12.34
N MET A 255 -1.90 -1.90 13.51
CA MET A 255 -1.47 -1.02 14.61
C MET A 255 0.02 -1.10 14.91
N GLY A 256 0.76 -1.86 14.11
CA GLY A 256 2.21 -1.93 14.19
C GLY A 256 2.81 -2.99 13.29
N HIS A 257 4.10 -2.80 12.98
CA HIS A 257 4.90 -3.73 12.19
C HIS A 257 6.25 -3.95 12.85
N VAL A 258 6.83 -5.12 12.63
CA VAL A 258 8.19 -5.47 13.07
C VAL A 258 8.96 -6.09 11.92
N VAL A 259 10.13 -5.57 11.64
CA VAL A 259 11.06 -6.01 10.59
C VAL A 259 12.41 -6.40 11.21
N PRO A 260 12.91 -7.59 10.93
CA PRO A 260 12.22 -8.76 10.36
C PRO A 260 11.29 -9.44 11.38
N ALA A 261 10.33 -10.21 10.88
CA ALA A 261 9.33 -10.90 11.70
C ALA A 261 9.90 -11.91 12.70
N GLY A 262 11.09 -12.46 12.43
CA GLY A 262 11.76 -13.42 13.32
C GLY A 262 11.05 -14.76 13.41
N LEU A 263 10.56 -15.28 12.29
CA LEU A 263 9.86 -16.56 12.21
C LEU A 263 10.85 -17.75 12.26
N ALA A 264 10.30 -18.94 12.51
CA ALA A 264 11.09 -20.19 12.40
C ALA A 264 11.53 -20.41 10.93
N PRO A 265 12.76 -20.93 10.69
CA PRO A 265 13.30 -21.10 9.33
C PRO A 265 12.39 -21.89 8.37
N GLY A 266 11.65 -22.88 8.87
CA GLY A 266 10.70 -23.66 8.06
C GLY A 266 9.51 -22.82 7.58
N VAL A 267 9.02 -21.87 8.38
CA VAL A 267 7.93 -20.95 8.02
C VAL A 267 8.43 -19.92 7.01
N GLU A 268 9.62 -19.37 7.21
CA GLU A 268 10.26 -18.46 6.25
C GLU A 268 10.46 -19.14 4.88
N ALA A 269 10.93 -20.39 4.87
CA ALA A 269 11.08 -21.16 3.64
C ALA A 269 9.73 -21.42 2.93
N SER A 270 8.66 -21.70 3.67
CA SER A 270 7.32 -21.89 3.15
C SER A 270 6.77 -20.59 2.54
N LEU A 271 6.92 -19.45 3.22
CA LEU A 271 6.56 -18.13 2.68
C LEU A 271 7.33 -17.80 1.40
N ALA A 272 8.65 -18.04 1.40
CA ALA A 272 9.48 -17.81 0.22
C ALA A 272 9.07 -18.69 -0.97
N ALA A 273 8.64 -19.93 -0.74
CA ALA A 273 8.09 -20.80 -1.77
C ALA A 273 6.75 -20.27 -2.30
N SER A 274 5.86 -19.83 -1.40
CA SER A 274 4.55 -19.26 -1.76
C SER A 274 4.68 -17.96 -2.56
N VAL A 275 5.63 -17.10 -2.22
CA VAL A 275 5.92 -15.86 -2.98
C VAL A 275 6.46 -16.18 -4.38
N ARG A 276 7.35 -17.16 -4.52
CA ARG A 276 7.82 -17.59 -5.85
C ARG A 276 6.68 -18.14 -6.70
N GLU A 277 5.78 -18.91 -6.09
CA GLU A 277 4.57 -19.39 -6.78
C GLU A 277 3.66 -18.24 -7.18
N LEU A 278 3.45 -17.24 -6.32
CA LEU A 278 2.67 -16.04 -6.64
C LEU A 278 3.27 -15.28 -7.83
N VAL A 279 4.59 -15.09 -7.88
CA VAL A 279 5.30 -14.50 -9.02
C VAL A 279 5.04 -15.32 -10.30
N ARG A 280 5.15 -16.64 -10.21
CA ARG A 280 4.96 -17.54 -11.36
C ARG A 280 3.54 -17.47 -11.92
N ILE A 281 2.51 -17.55 -11.06
CA ILE A 281 1.11 -17.61 -11.51
C ILE A 281 0.59 -16.28 -12.03
N THR A 282 1.13 -15.16 -11.52
CA THR A 282 0.79 -13.82 -12.01
C THR A 282 1.60 -13.41 -13.24
N GLY A 283 2.74 -14.06 -13.47
CA GLY A 283 3.69 -13.66 -14.52
C GLY A 283 4.40 -12.35 -14.22
N PHE A 284 4.48 -11.93 -12.94
CA PHE A 284 5.12 -10.69 -12.52
C PHE A 284 6.61 -10.68 -12.89
N GLN A 285 7.08 -9.60 -13.55
CA GLN A 285 8.42 -9.58 -14.12
C GLN A 285 9.42 -8.72 -13.33
N TYR A 286 9.13 -7.43 -13.14
CA TYR A 286 10.05 -6.50 -12.49
C TYR A 286 9.29 -5.61 -11.51
N GLY A 287 9.88 -5.40 -10.33
CA GLY A 287 9.36 -4.50 -9.33
C GLY A 287 9.40 -5.05 -7.92
N VAL A 288 8.55 -4.53 -7.07
CA VAL A 288 8.33 -4.99 -5.70
C VAL A 288 6.94 -5.60 -5.57
N LEU A 289 6.86 -6.72 -4.87
CA LEU A 289 5.61 -7.27 -4.38
C LEU A 289 5.54 -7.06 -2.87
N HIS A 290 4.45 -6.48 -2.40
CA HIS A 290 4.04 -6.47 -1.00
C HIS A 290 2.86 -7.45 -0.87
N SER A 291 3.13 -8.66 -0.38
CA SER A 291 2.14 -9.72 -0.26
C SER A 291 1.82 -10.03 1.20
N GLU A 292 0.54 -10.17 1.53
CA GLU A 292 0.04 -10.36 2.89
C GLU A 292 -0.46 -11.80 3.09
N TRP A 293 -0.12 -12.37 4.24
CA TRP A 293 -0.34 -13.77 4.56
C TRP A 293 -0.84 -13.95 5.98
N ILE A 294 -1.78 -14.87 6.19
CA ILE A 294 -2.12 -15.40 7.51
C ILE A 294 -1.45 -16.77 7.66
N LEU A 295 -0.72 -16.95 8.75
CA LEU A 295 -0.06 -18.20 9.09
C LEU A 295 -1.03 -19.09 9.86
N VAL A 296 -1.82 -19.91 9.13
CA VAL A 296 -2.75 -20.87 9.73
C VAL A 296 -1.97 -21.91 10.51
N GLU A 297 -2.44 -22.25 11.71
CA GLU A 297 -1.72 -23.10 12.67
C GLU A 297 -0.30 -22.59 12.95
N ALA A 298 -0.12 -21.26 12.86
CA ALA A 298 1.13 -20.54 13.05
C ALA A 298 2.29 -20.93 12.08
N CYS A 299 2.03 -21.70 11.03
CA CYS A 299 3.10 -22.18 10.14
C CYS A 299 2.72 -22.29 8.65
N ARG A 300 1.43 -22.37 8.30
CA ARG A 300 0.98 -22.55 6.91
C ARG A 300 0.53 -21.20 6.32
N PRO A 301 1.30 -20.60 5.38
CA PRO A 301 0.93 -19.32 4.79
C PRO A 301 -0.27 -19.45 3.87
N HIS A 302 -1.27 -18.59 4.06
CA HIS A 302 -2.44 -18.40 3.20
C HIS A 302 -2.45 -16.98 2.67
N LEU A 303 -2.49 -16.83 1.36
CA LEU A 303 -2.46 -15.53 0.68
C LEU A 303 -3.72 -14.71 0.99
N ILE A 304 -3.55 -13.48 1.48
CA ILE A 304 -4.65 -12.55 1.79
C ILE A 304 -4.76 -11.46 0.74
N GLU A 305 -3.65 -10.83 0.39
CA GLU A 305 -3.58 -9.73 -0.56
C GLU A 305 -2.17 -9.63 -1.15
N CYS A 306 -2.04 -8.99 -2.31
CA CYS A 306 -0.74 -8.62 -2.85
C CYS A 306 -0.86 -7.33 -3.65
N ALA A 307 0.02 -6.37 -3.38
CA ALA A 307 0.18 -5.14 -4.12
C ALA A 307 1.49 -5.15 -4.93
N ALA A 308 1.45 -4.63 -6.16
CA ALA A 308 2.60 -4.51 -7.07
C ALA A 308 3.23 -3.10 -7.00
N ARG A 309 3.52 -2.64 -5.79
CA ARG A 309 4.08 -1.32 -5.46
C ARG A 309 4.83 -1.36 -4.14
N LEU A 310 5.58 -0.30 -3.85
CA LEU A 310 6.17 -0.12 -2.51
C LEU A 310 5.12 -0.30 -1.41
N PRO A 311 5.50 -0.96 -0.29
CA PRO A 311 4.61 -1.10 0.85
C PRO A 311 4.25 0.26 1.45
N GLY A 312 3.12 0.31 2.14
CA GLY A 312 2.77 1.43 2.99
C GLY A 312 3.44 1.36 4.36
N ASP A 313 2.97 2.23 5.27
CA ASP A 313 3.26 2.16 6.69
C ASP A 313 4.76 2.23 7.05
N SER A 314 5.56 2.88 6.18
CA SER A 314 7.01 3.01 6.32
C SER A 314 7.76 1.65 6.44
N ILE A 315 7.20 0.58 5.88
CA ILE A 315 7.84 -0.74 5.91
C ILE A 315 9.18 -0.72 5.15
N ASP A 316 9.29 0.04 4.09
CA ASP A 316 10.53 0.32 3.35
C ASP A 316 11.61 0.93 4.26
N LEU A 317 11.27 1.94 5.06
CA LEU A 317 12.16 2.51 6.07
C LEU A 317 12.52 1.49 7.16
N LEU A 318 11.57 0.67 7.63
CA LEU A 318 11.87 -0.38 8.59
C LEU A 318 12.87 -1.40 8.02
N ILE A 319 12.75 -1.74 6.72
CA ILE A 319 13.71 -2.60 6.02
C ILE A 319 15.11 -1.95 6.01
N ASP A 320 15.19 -0.67 5.67
CA ASP A 320 16.45 0.06 5.64
C ASP A 320 17.12 0.12 7.02
N LEU A 321 16.34 0.35 8.07
CA LEU A 321 16.82 0.37 9.45
C LEU A 321 17.29 -1.02 9.92
N ALA A 322 16.59 -2.09 9.53
CA ALA A 322 16.90 -3.45 9.98
C ALA A 322 18.07 -4.10 9.21
N TYR A 323 18.20 -3.82 7.91
CA TYR A 323 19.19 -4.47 7.05
C TYR A 323 20.29 -3.50 6.58
N GLY A 324 20.06 -2.20 6.66
CA GLY A 324 20.88 -1.17 6.02
C GLY A 324 20.64 -1.10 4.51
N GLY A 325 21.08 -0.02 3.90
CA GLY A 325 20.87 0.29 2.48
C GLY A 325 19.66 1.17 2.25
N ARG A 326 19.12 1.13 1.04
CA ARG A 326 17.97 1.92 0.59
C ARG A 326 17.06 1.02 -0.23
N PHE A 327 15.96 0.55 0.35
CA PHE A 327 15.02 -0.37 -0.30
C PHE A 327 14.38 0.26 -1.53
N THR A 328 13.98 1.53 -1.44
CA THR A 328 13.48 2.30 -2.60
C THR A 328 14.54 2.42 -3.70
N GLY A 329 15.83 2.53 -3.34
CA GLY A 329 16.94 2.56 -4.31
C GLY A 329 17.13 1.22 -5.03
N ASP A 330 17.00 0.10 -4.33
CA ASP A 330 17.03 -1.23 -4.93
C ASP A 330 15.82 -1.47 -5.84
N TYR A 331 14.64 -1.04 -5.41
CA TYR A 331 13.44 -1.08 -6.23
C TYR A 331 13.63 -0.29 -7.53
N LEU A 332 14.19 0.91 -7.44
CA LEU A 332 14.50 1.73 -8.59
C LEU A 332 15.48 1.02 -9.54
N ALA A 333 16.54 0.41 -8.98
CA ALA A 333 17.50 -0.37 -9.75
C ALA A 333 16.83 -1.52 -10.52
N VAL A 334 15.87 -2.22 -9.90
CA VAL A 334 15.09 -3.28 -10.56
C VAL A 334 14.28 -2.72 -11.73
N LEU A 335 13.60 -1.57 -11.55
CA LEU A 335 12.80 -0.94 -12.62
C LEU A 335 13.66 -0.35 -13.74
N GLU A 336 14.91 -0.04 -13.47
CA GLU A 336 15.91 0.37 -14.50
C GLU A 336 16.57 -0.84 -15.19
N GLY A 337 16.19 -2.07 -14.84
CA GLY A 337 16.76 -3.30 -15.40
C GLY A 337 18.16 -3.62 -14.90
N ARG A 338 18.60 -3.00 -13.82
CA ARG A 338 19.90 -3.27 -13.18
C ARG A 338 19.79 -4.50 -12.29
N GLY A 339 20.28 -5.62 -12.74
CA GLY A 339 20.51 -6.94 -12.14
C GLY A 339 19.59 -7.36 -10.97
N PRO A 340 19.65 -8.60 -10.55
CA PRO A 340 18.94 -9.04 -9.36
C PRO A 340 19.56 -8.41 -8.11
N ILE A 341 18.71 -7.99 -7.17
CA ILE A 341 19.15 -7.48 -5.88
C ILE A 341 19.47 -8.66 -4.96
N PRO A 342 20.72 -8.79 -4.47
CA PRO A 342 21.10 -9.92 -3.62
C PRO A 342 20.43 -9.81 -2.23
N PRO A 343 20.30 -10.94 -1.52
CA PRO A 343 19.90 -10.94 -0.12
C PRO A 343 20.83 -10.05 0.72
N ARG A 344 20.26 -9.34 1.69
CA ARG A 344 21.00 -8.50 2.64
C ARG A 344 21.17 -9.20 3.98
N GLN A 345 22.25 -8.92 4.66
CA GLN A 345 22.44 -9.40 6.04
C GLN A 345 21.68 -8.51 7.02
N LYS A 346 20.98 -9.13 7.94
CA LYS A 346 20.31 -8.47 9.06
C LYS A 346 21.34 -7.79 9.97
N ARG A 347 21.11 -6.51 10.30
CA ARG A 347 21.94 -5.72 11.23
C ARG A 347 21.29 -5.52 12.58
N GLY A 348 19.97 -5.62 12.65
CA GLY A 348 19.16 -5.43 13.83
C GLY A 348 17.69 -5.66 13.51
N ALA A 349 16.82 -4.95 14.19
CA ALA A 349 15.38 -4.92 13.92
C ALA A 349 14.83 -3.51 14.06
N ALA A 350 13.74 -3.25 13.36
CA ALA A 350 12.97 -2.01 13.45
C ALA A 350 11.49 -2.33 13.67
N ALA A 351 10.80 -1.47 14.38
CA ALA A 351 9.36 -1.59 14.58
C ALA A 351 8.69 -0.23 14.48
N ILE A 352 7.46 -0.23 13.96
CA ILE A 352 6.55 0.89 14.00
C ILE A 352 5.38 0.55 14.92
N ARG A 353 4.97 1.50 15.75
CA ARG A 353 3.75 1.47 16.55
C ARG A 353 2.88 2.65 16.18
N PHE A 354 1.67 2.37 15.67
CA PHE A 354 0.68 3.42 15.39
C PHE A 354 0.01 3.85 16.69
N LEU A 355 -0.23 5.16 16.79
CA LEU A 355 -0.88 5.78 17.93
C LEU A 355 -2.38 5.53 17.89
N THR A 356 -2.99 5.61 19.06
CA THR A 356 -4.45 5.64 19.26
C THR A 356 -4.80 6.87 20.06
N ALA A 357 -5.97 7.44 19.82
CA ALA A 357 -6.50 8.55 20.58
C ALA A 357 -8.00 8.32 20.86
N PRO A 358 -8.56 8.91 21.93
CA PRO A 358 -10.00 8.95 22.13
C PRO A 358 -10.72 9.65 20.96
N THR A 359 -11.99 9.32 20.73
CA THR A 359 -12.85 10.06 19.81
C THR A 359 -13.20 11.43 20.38
N GLY A 360 -13.31 12.45 19.52
CA GLY A 360 -13.60 13.83 19.90
C GLY A 360 -12.63 14.81 19.27
N THR A 361 -12.66 16.08 19.67
CA THR A 361 -11.75 17.12 19.18
C THR A 361 -10.52 17.19 20.07
N VAL A 362 -9.35 17.12 19.47
CA VAL A 362 -8.06 17.21 20.16
C VAL A 362 -7.85 18.65 20.69
N ARG A 363 -7.71 18.79 22.00
CA ARG A 363 -7.33 20.06 22.65
C ARG A 363 -5.81 20.25 22.60
N GLU A 364 -5.07 19.26 23.08
CA GLU A 364 -3.62 19.31 23.19
C GLU A 364 -3.00 17.93 22.95
N ILE A 365 -1.78 17.89 22.42
CA ILE A 365 -0.99 16.66 22.30
C ILE A 365 0.32 16.88 23.04
N THR A 366 0.60 16.03 24.03
CA THR A 366 1.79 16.13 24.88
C THR A 366 2.68 14.88 24.77
N GLY A 367 3.88 14.94 25.34
CA GLY A 367 4.79 13.79 25.45
C GLY A 367 5.65 13.48 24.23
N ARG A 368 5.48 14.18 23.11
CA ARG A 368 6.26 13.95 21.86
C ARG A 368 7.77 14.03 22.09
N GLU A 369 8.24 15.04 22.78
CA GLU A 369 9.67 15.25 23.05
C GLU A 369 10.25 14.15 23.93
N LEU A 370 9.50 13.76 24.99
CA LEU A 370 9.88 12.66 25.85
C LEU A 370 9.96 11.32 25.08
N ALA A 371 8.97 11.04 24.23
CA ALA A 371 8.97 9.87 23.37
C ALA A 371 10.18 9.87 22.43
N SER A 372 10.48 10.99 21.81
CA SER A 372 11.62 11.13 20.87
C SER A 372 12.98 10.97 21.55
N ALA A 373 13.07 11.25 22.85
CA ALA A 373 14.31 11.14 23.63
C ALA A 373 14.61 9.72 24.12
N LEU A 374 13.68 8.78 23.97
CA LEU A 374 13.91 7.38 24.41
C LEU A 374 14.97 6.68 23.53
N PRO A 375 15.84 5.85 24.12
CA PRO A 375 16.83 5.09 23.38
C PRO A 375 16.19 4.23 22.28
N GLY A 376 16.78 4.25 21.10
CA GLY A 376 16.32 3.46 19.95
C GLY A 376 15.18 4.08 19.15
N VAL A 377 14.51 5.11 19.64
CA VAL A 377 13.49 5.83 18.87
C VAL A 377 14.15 6.59 17.72
N GLN A 378 13.66 6.35 16.52
CA GLN A 378 14.15 6.95 15.27
C GLN A 378 13.23 8.07 14.80
N GLU A 379 11.92 7.92 15.02
CA GLU A 379 10.92 8.86 14.54
C GLU A 379 9.68 8.87 15.44
N VAL A 380 9.11 10.06 15.64
CA VAL A 380 7.79 10.28 16.24
C VAL A 380 7.03 11.23 15.33
N THR A 381 6.02 10.70 14.64
CA THR A 381 5.19 11.46 13.69
C THR A 381 3.76 11.57 14.19
N LEU A 382 3.22 12.81 14.18
CA LEU A 382 1.83 13.12 14.46
C LEU A 382 1.13 13.49 13.16
N SER A 383 0.04 12.79 12.83
CA SER A 383 -0.80 13.05 11.65
C SER A 383 -1.94 14.04 11.93
N VAL A 384 -2.13 14.40 13.20
CA VAL A 384 -3.18 15.29 13.71
C VAL A 384 -2.59 16.40 14.57
N ALA A 385 -3.35 17.48 14.77
CA ALA A 385 -2.98 18.62 15.59
C ALA A 385 -4.14 19.04 16.49
N SER A 386 -3.92 20.00 17.39
CA SER A 386 -5.00 20.68 18.13
C SER A 386 -6.08 21.18 17.17
N GLY A 387 -7.35 21.02 17.54
CA GLY A 387 -8.53 21.31 16.72
C GLY A 387 -8.93 20.20 15.74
N THR A 388 -8.15 19.12 15.60
CA THR A 388 -8.52 17.98 14.75
C THR A 388 -9.57 17.12 15.44
N THR A 389 -10.67 16.78 14.75
CA THR A 389 -11.66 15.82 15.24
C THR A 389 -11.22 14.39 14.89
N ILE A 390 -11.08 13.54 15.90
CA ILE A 390 -10.71 12.12 15.77
C ILE A 390 -11.97 11.26 15.77
N ALA A 391 -12.09 10.42 14.76
CA ALA A 391 -13.12 9.37 14.64
C ALA A 391 -12.54 8.01 15.06
N PRO A 392 -13.37 6.98 15.28
CA PRO A 392 -12.90 5.62 15.49
C PRO A 392 -11.99 5.13 14.36
N VAL A 393 -10.97 4.35 14.71
CA VAL A 393 -10.01 3.80 13.74
C VAL A 393 -10.69 2.66 12.96
N THR A 394 -11.07 2.95 11.72
CA THR A 394 -11.73 2.00 10.79
C THR A 394 -10.93 1.73 9.52
N SER A 395 -9.83 2.47 9.32
CA SER A 395 -8.88 2.27 8.23
C SER A 395 -7.50 2.78 8.64
N SER A 396 -6.47 2.47 7.88
CA SER A 396 -5.11 2.97 8.13
C SER A 396 -5.02 4.50 8.08
N TRP A 397 -5.92 5.16 7.37
CA TRP A 397 -6.00 6.63 7.25
C TRP A 397 -6.46 7.35 8.52
N SER A 398 -7.13 6.64 9.44
CA SER A 398 -7.66 7.23 10.67
C SER A 398 -6.70 7.15 11.87
N ARG A 399 -5.47 6.68 11.66
CA ARG A 399 -4.45 6.62 12.72
C ARG A 399 -3.83 8.01 12.96
N PRO A 400 -3.77 8.48 14.23
CA PRO A 400 -3.34 9.86 14.55
C PRO A 400 -1.83 10.09 14.50
N GLY A 401 -1.03 9.05 14.24
CA GLY A 401 0.42 9.13 14.16
C GLY A 401 1.10 7.80 14.42
N HIS A 402 2.43 7.83 14.53
CA HIS A 402 3.22 6.63 14.81
C HIS A 402 4.56 6.94 15.48
N VAL A 403 5.18 5.90 16.03
CA VAL A 403 6.55 5.87 16.53
C VAL A 403 7.32 4.76 15.84
N ILE A 404 8.55 5.05 15.38
CA ILE A 404 9.49 4.07 14.86
C ILE A 404 10.65 3.93 15.83
N ALA A 405 11.02 2.69 16.15
CA ALA A 405 12.19 2.39 17.00
C ALA A 405 13.01 1.22 16.44
N THR A 406 14.30 1.19 16.78
CA THR A 406 15.24 0.14 16.41
C THR A 406 15.83 -0.51 17.65
N ALA A 407 16.15 -1.82 17.56
CA ALA A 407 16.81 -2.59 18.60
C ALA A 407 17.59 -3.76 18.00
N PRO A 408 18.40 -4.51 18.80
CA PRO A 408 19.06 -5.71 18.32
C PRO A 408 18.13 -6.81 17.82
N ASP A 409 16.91 -6.90 18.37
CA ASP A 409 15.89 -7.88 17.96
C ASP A 409 14.49 -7.25 17.88
N GLY A 410 13.56 -7.95 17.16
CA GLY A 410 12.22 -7.43 16.87
C GLY A 410 11.34 -7.26 18.12
N ARG A 411 11.50 -8.11 19.14
CA ARG A 411 10.75 -7.97 20.39
C ARG A 411 11.13 -6.70 21.13
N GLN A 412 12.42 -6.42 21.22
CA GLN A 412 12.94 -5.21 21.86
C GLN A 412 12.52 -3.95 21.06
N ALA A 413 12.63 -3.99 19.72
CA ALA A 413 12.19 -2.87 18.87
C ALA A 413 10.70 -2.56 19.08
N ALA A 414 9.84 -3.60 19.09
CA ALA A 414 8.42 -3.44 19.34
C ALA A 414 8.11 -2.89 20.74
N GLN A 415 8.84 -3.34 21.78
CA GLN A 415 8.70 -2.84 23.15
C GLN A 415 9.11 -1.36 23.26
N GLN A 416 10.21 -0.97 22.62
CA GLN A 416 10.66 0.43 22.61
C GLN A 416 9.67 1.34 21.88
N ALA A 417 9.18 0.94 20.70
CA ALA A 417 8.17 1.69 19.97
C ALA A 417 6.87 1.83 20.78
N ALA A 418 6.42 0.77 21.47
CA ALA A 418 5.24 0.80 22.31
C ALA A 418 5.43 1.68 23.56
N ALA A 419 6.60 1.62 24.22
CA ALA A 419 6.93 2.46 25.37
C ALA A 419 6.93 3.94 24.99
N ALA A 420 7.55 4.29 23.86
CA ALA A 420 7.55 5.67 23.36
C ALA A 420 6.13 6.13 22.98
N ALA A 421 5.34 5.29 22.32
CA ALA A 421 3.97 5.60 21.96
C ALA A 421 3.08 5.87 23.21
N SER A 422 3.33 5.17 24.32
CA SER A 422 2.57 5.35 25.58
C SER A 422 2.83 6.68 26.29
N LEU A 423 3.89 7.40 25.93
CA LEU A 423 4.19 8.73 26.47
C LEU A 423 3.38 9.83 25.77
N ILE A 424 2.84 9.53 24.59
CA ILE A 424 2.09 10.52 23.81
C ILE A 424 0.63 10.50 24.27
N THR A 425 0.18 11.64 24.78
CA THR A 425 -1.17 11.80 25.31
C THR A 425 -1.96 12.79 24.47
N PHE A 426 -3.18 12.40 24.12
CA PHE A 426 -4.17 13.25 23.44
C PHE A 426 -5.19 13.73 24.48
N GLU A 427 -5.15 15.01 24.81
CA GLU A 427 -6.16 15.66 25.63
C GLU A 427 -7.30 16.12 24.73
N MET A 428 -8.53 15.72 25.05
CA MET A 428 -9.71 16.03 24.26
C MET A 428 -10.45 17.24 24.84
N ASP A 429 -11.15 17.99 23.98
CA ASP A 429 -12.09 19.00 24.45
C ASP A 429 -13.16 18.33 25.31
N GLU A 430 -13.58 18.96 26.39
CA GLU A 430 -14.71 18.51 27.17
C GLU A 430 -15.96 18.61 26.30
N GLU A 431 -16.71 17.50 26.17
CA GLU A 431 -18.05 17.58 25.57
C GLU A 431 -18.85 18.59 26.38
N MET A 432 -19.21 19.72 25.78
CA MET A 432 -20.16 20.63 26.41
C MET A 432 -21.49 19.87 26.54
N ALA A 433 -21.73 19.31 27.72
CA ALA A 433 -23.06 18.85 28.07
C ALA A 433 -24.00 20.07 27.96
N TRP A 434 -24.81 20.11 26.92
CA TRP A 434 -25.89 21.06 26.85
C TRP A 434 -26.85 20.77 28.02
N PRO A 435 -27.20 21.81 28.79
CA PRO A 435 -28.10 21.66 29.92
C PRO A 435 -29.49 21.21 29.51
#